data_efcea31fb0884d6bc89dd42e955119f1
#
_entry.id   efcea31fb0884d6bc89dd42e955119f1
#
_cell.length_a   1.000
_cell.length_b   1.000
_cell.length_c   1.000
_cell.angle_alpha   90.00
_cell.angle_beta   90.00
_cell.angle_gamma   90.00
#
_symmetry.space_group_name_H-M   'P 1'
#
loop_
_entity.id
_entity.type
_entity.pdbx_description
1 polymer ?
#
loop_
_entity_poly.entity_id
_entity_poly.type
_entity_poly.pdbx_seq_one_letter_code
_entity_poly.pdbx_strand_id
1 'polypeptide(L)'
;ANKQLEQLAETLDEDAPAEASAFLDVYQTILQDPSLITETADIIREKLVNAEWALSLRLEQIRRDFEQIDDDYLRNRLEDISGVFQRIQRVLAGRRSAASLLKAEEFDDSFILIADQLGPADMLQLRERDDLDIVGIIMETGSVTSHSAILAASLGIPTLVGVTNAIERLGTGREILIDATAGTVKVAPSPEEKKAAAAAMKSLRQRKRLLQKLRDEMPVTTDGHSVRLYANIALPEDMPDARKAGANGIGL
;
A
#
# COMPACT_ATOMS: atom_id res chain seq x y z
N ALA A 1 3.97 0.26 -18.93
CA ALA A 1 4.19 0.00 -17.51
C ALA A 1 5.45 0.74 -17.03
N ASN A 2 6.66 0.47 -17.60
CA ASN A 2 7.91 1.09 -17.12
C ASN A 2 7.85 2.62 -17.15
N LYS A 3 7.48 3.23 -18.28
CA LYS A 3 7.34 4.67 -18.40
C LYS A 3 6.40 5.30 -17.36
N GLN A 4 5.35 4.60 -16.96
CA GLN A 4 4.43 5.07 -15.91
C GLN A 4 5.06 5.01 -14.51
N LEU A 5 5.94 4.03 -14.26
CA LEU A 5 6.67 3.95 -12.98
C LEU A 5 7.80 4.98 -12.92
N GLU A 6 8.48 5.24 -14.05
CA GLU A 6 9.47 6.32 -14.16
C GLU A 6 8.81 7.68 -13.86
N GLN A 7 7.68 7.97 -14.48
CA GLN A 7 6.92 9.19 -14.19
C GLN A 7 6.51 9.28 -12.73
N LEU A 8 6.06 8.18 -12.12
CA LEU A 8 5.69 8.15 -10.71
C LEU A 8 6.91 8.38 -9.81
N ALA A 9 8.08 7.82 -10.16
CA ALA A 9 9.32 8.06 -9.43
C ALA A 9 9.77 9.54 -9.49
N GLU A 10 9.56 10.20 -10.64
CA GLU A 10 9.87 11.63 -10.81
C GLU A 10 8.94 12.55 -9.99
N THR A 11 7.72 12.09 -9.67
CA THR A 11 6.74 12.87 -8.89
C THR A 11 6.87 12.65 -7.38
N LEU A 12 7.62 11.65 -6.92
CA LEU A 12 7.86 11.45 -5.50
C LEU A 12 8.62 12.65 -4.91
N ASP A 13 8.00 13.26 -3.90
CA ASP A 13 8.60 14.35 -3.14
C ASP A 13 9.56 13.81 -2.06
N GLU A 14 10.36 14.70 -1.45
CA GLU A 14 11.28 14.37 -0.35
C GLU A 14 10.56 13.84 0.91
N ASP A 15 9.25 14.08 1.01
CA ASP A 15 8.40 13.59 2.10
C ASP A 15 7.68 12.27 1.78
N ALA A 16 7.98 11.65 0.62
CA ALA A 16 7.46 10.33 0.29
C ALA A 16 8.03 9.28 1.26
N PRO A 17 7.21 8.28 1.68
CA PRO A 17 7.72 7.18 2.49
C PRO A 17 8.90 6.47 1.80
N ALA A 18 9.91 6.09 2.58
CA ALA A 18 11.09 5.39 2.05
C ALA A 18 10.72 4.09 1.34
N GLU A 19 9.69 3.41 1.83
CA GLU A 19 9.14 2.19 1.22
C GLU A 19 8.63 2.44 -0.21
N ALA A 20 8.22 3.67 -0.52
CA ALA A 20 7.73 4.02 -1.85
C ALA A 20 8.84 3.96 -2.90
N SER A 21 10.01 4.51 -2.60
CA SER A 21 11.18 4.47 -3.48
C SER A 21 11.70 3.04 -3.64
N ALA A 22 11.91 2.32 -2.54
CA ALA A 22 12.38 0.94 -2.56
C ALA A 22 11.45 0.03 -3.38
N PHE A 23 10.14 0.25 -3.26
CA PHE A 23 9.14 -0.46 -4.04
C PHE A 23 9.27 -0.18 -5.55
N LEU A 24 9.41 1.10 -5.95
CA LEU A 24 9.56 1.46 -7.36
C LEU A 24 10.81 0.84 -7.98
N ASP A 25 11.92 0.80 -7.24
CA ASP A 25 13.17 0.19 -7.69
C ASP A 25 13.01 -1.33 -7.94
N VAL A 26 12.32 -2.03 -7.03
CA VAL A 26 12.01 -3.45 -7.19
C VAL A 26 11.15 -3.68 -8.44
N TYR A 27 10.10 -2.89 -8.63
CA TYR A 27 9.21 -3.02 -9.78
C TYR A 27 9.92 -2.70 -11.10
N GLN A 28 10.78 -1.69 -11.12
CA GLN A 28 11.59 -1.37 -12.29
C GLN A 28 12.57 -2.50 -12.61
N THR A 29 13.23 -3.05 -11.59
CA THR A 29 14.15 -4.19 -11.74
C THR A 29 13.45 -5.39 -12.37
N ILE A 30 12.25 -5.76 -11.87
CA ILE A 30 11.46 -6.87 -12.43
C ILE A 30 11.04 -6.56 -13.88
N LEU A 31 10.62 -5.33 -14.19
CA LEU A 31 10.21 -4.93 -15.53
C LEU A 31 11.38 -4.91 -16.54
N GLN A 32 12.60 -4.69 -16.07
CA GLN A 32 13.81 -4.66 -16.89
C GLN A 32 14.43 -6.04 -17.06
N ASP A 33 13.94 -7.06 -16.37
CA ASP A 33 14.43 -8.44 -16.52
C ASP A 33 14.14 -8.96 -17.94
N PRO A 34 15.19 -9.26 -18.75
CA PRO A 34 15.00 -9.75 -20.10
C PRO A 34 14.22 -11.07 -20.16
N SER A 35 14.29 -11.89 -19.12
CA SER A 35 13.58 -13.17 -19.05
C SER A 35 12.07 -12.99 -19.06
N LEU A 36 11.55 -11.94 -18.43
CA LEU A 36 10.13 -11.61 -18.44
C LEU A 36 9.59 -11.46 -19.88
N ILE A 37 10.35 -10.80 -20.74
CA ILE A 37 9.94 -10.55 -22.13
C ILE A 37 10.16 -11.79 -22.98
N THR A 38 11.33 -12.43 -22.90
CA THR A 38 11.71 -13.56 -23.76
C THR A 38 10.82 -14.77 -23.49
N GLU A 39 10.66 -15.16 -22.24
CA GLU A 39 9.87 -16.34 -21.88
C GLU A 39 8.37 -16.13 -22.12
N THR A 40 7.86 -14.91 -21.91
CA THR A 40 6.48 -14.58 -22.30
C THR A 40 6.29 -14.66 -23.80
N ALA A 41 7.25 -14.15 -24.60
CA ALA A 41 7.18 -14.21 -26.06
C ALA A 41 7.26 -15.65 -26.59
N ASP A 42 8.03 -16.50 -25.93
CA ASP A 42 8.12 -17.92 -26.29
C ASP A 42 6.80 -18.65 -26.01
N ILE A 43 6.15 -18.38 -24.86
CA ILE A 43 4.82 -18.91 -24.59
C ILE A 43 3.80 -18.48 -25.66
N ILE A 44 3.85 -17.21 -26.11
CA ILE A 44 2.97 -16.73 -27.19
C ILE A 44 3.20 -17.54 -28.47
N ARG A 45 4.47 -17.75 -28.87
CA ARG A 45 4.83 -18.46 -30.10
C ARG A 45 4.46 -19.96 -30.05
N GLU A 46 4.74 -20.59 -28.91
CA GLU A 46 4.52 -22.04 -28.76
C GLU A 46 3.04 -22.37 -28.57
N LYS A 47 2.32 -21.59 -27.78
CA LYS A 47 0.93 -21.88 -27.43
C LYS A 47 -0.10 -21.12 -28.27
N LEU A 48 0.34 -20.21 -29.14
CA LEU A 48 -0.51 -19.39 -30.01
C LEU A 48 -1.61 -18.65 -29.23
N VAL A 49 -1.24 -18.08 -28.08
CA VAL A 49 -2.13 -17.32 -27.20
C VAL A 49 -1.81 -15.82 -27.26
N ASN A 50 -2.73 -14.99 -26.78
CA ASN A 50 -2.49 -13.55 -26.65
C ASN A 50 -1.51 -13.21 -25.51
N ALA A 51 -1.04 -11.99 -25.46
CA ALA A 51 -0.03 -11.55 -24.50
C ALA A 51 -0.56 -11.62 -23.04
N GLU A 52 -1.82 -11.28 -22.81
CA GLU A 52 -2.42 -11.31 -21.46
C GLU A 52 -2.47 -12.75 -20.93
N TRP A 53 -2.84 -13.71 -21.78
CA TRP A 53 -2.89 -15.11 -21.38
C TRP A 53 -1.49 -15.70 -21.20
N ALA A 54 -0.53 -15.33 -22.06
CA ALA A 54 0.85 -15.73 -21.90
C ALA A 54 1.47 -15.25 -20.58
N LEU A 55 1.19 -13.99 -20.19
CA LEU A 55 1.59 -13.45 -18.90
C LEU A 55 0.97 -14.23 -17.73
N SER A 56 -0.31 -14.59 -17.81
CA SER A 56 -0.96 -15.41 -16.79
C SER A 56 -0.30 -16.77 -16.64
N LEU A 57 0.01 -17.42 -17.77
CA LEU A 57 0.70 -18.71 -17.77
C LEU A 57 2.12 -18.61 -17.20
N ARG A 58 2.84 -17.53 -17.52
CA ARG A 58 4.18 -17.30 -16.99
C ARG A 58 4.15 -17.05 -15.48
N LEU A 59 3.22 -16.22 -15.01
CA LEU A 59 3.03 -15.99 -13.58
C LEU A 59 2.71 -17.28 -12.81
N GLU A 60 1.88 -18.14 -13.38
CA GLU A 60 1.55 -19.43 -12.79
C GLU A 60 2.77 -20.38 -12.72
N GLN A 61 3.66 -20.36 -13.71
CA GLN A 61 4.93 -21.08 -13.66
C GLN A 61 5.81 -20.57 -12.52
N ILE A 62 6.02 -19.24 -12.45
CA ILE A 62 6.80 -18.61 -11.38
C ILE A 62 6.21 -18.98 -10.01
N ARG A 63 4.90 -18.92 -9.86
CA ARG A 63 4.23 -19.27 -8.61
C ARG A 63 4.52 -20.70 -8.16
N ARG A 64 4.46 -21.66 -9.09
CA ARG A 64 4.79 -23.07 -8.80
C ARG A 64 6.26 -23.27 -8.42
N ASP A 65 7.16 -22.52 -9.06
CA ASP A 65 8.58 -22.57 -8.74
C ASP A 65 8.84 -22.06 -7.31
N PHE A 66 8.15 -20.98 -6.92
CA PHE A 66 8.24 -20.40 -5.58
C PHE A 66 7.53 -21.23 -4.49
N GLU A 67 6.46 -21.96 -4.82
CA GLU A 67 5.78 -22.86 -3.88
C GLU A 67 6.68 -24.01 -3.39
N GLN A 68 7.71 -24.36 -4.15
CA GLN A 68 8.70 -25.38 -3.76
C GLN A 68 9.74 -24.86 -2.78
N ILE A 69 9.76 -23.56 -2.51
CA ILE A 69 10.74 -22.91 -1.64
C ILE A 69 10.06 -22.57 -0.33
N ASP A 70 10.56 -23.14 0.76
CA ASP A 70 10.07 -22.84 2.13
C ASP A 70 10.83 -21.67 2.73
N ASP A 71 10.55 -20.47 2.22
CA ASP A 71 11.17 -19.21 2.66
C ASP A 71 10.14 -18.07 2.58
N ASP A 72 9.84 -17.47 3.72
CA ASP A 72 8.86 -16.38 3.83
C ASP A 72 9.30 -15.11 3.08
N TYR A 73 10.60 -14.84 3.00
CA TYR A 73 11.13 -13.70 2.24
C TYR A 73 10.83 -13.86 0.74
N LEU A 74 11.02 -15.06 0.20
CA LEU A 74 10.74 -15.35 -1.20
C LEU A 74 9.23 -15.32 -1.50
N ARG A 75 8.37 -15.72 -0.55
CA ARG A 75 6.91 -15.57 -0.71
C ARG A 75 6.48 -14.11 -0.89
N ASN A 76 7.09 -13.18 -0.13
CA ASN A 76 6.81 -11.75 -0.30
C ASN A 76 7.27 -11.26 -1.69
N ARG A 77 8.38 -11.79 -2.22
CA ARG A 77 8.83 -11.47 -3.58
C ARG A 77 7.86 -11.93 -4.67
N LEU A 78 7.15 -13.02 -4.45
CA LEU A 78 6.10 -13.48 -5.36
C LEU A 78 4.94 -12.49 -5.45
N GLU A 79 4.59 -11.81 -4.35
CA GLU A 79 3.58 -10.74 -4.37
C GLU A 79 4.02 -9.58 -5.24
N ASP A 80 5.30 -9.15 -5.16
CA ASP A 80 5.86 -8.08 -5.99
C ASP A 80 5.81 -8.45 -7.48
N ILE A 81 6.28 -9.65 -7.82
CA ILE A 81 6.23 -10.17 -9.18
C ILE A 81 4.79 -10.20 -9.69
N SER A 82 3.87 -10.72 -8.89
CA SER A 82 2.43 -10.78 -9.23
C SER A 82 1.87 -9.39 -9.50
N GLY A 83 2.24 -8.39 -8.69
CA GLY A 83 1.84 -7.00 -8.87
C GLY A 83 2.34 -6.40 -10.19
N VAL A 84 3.59 -6.69 -10.57
CA VAL A 84 4.16 -6.26 -11.86
C VAL A 84 3.40 -6.88 -13.02
N PHE A 85 3.14 -8.20 -12.99
CA PHE A 85 2.39 -8.90 -14.04
C PHE A 85 0.97 -8.35 -14.20
N GLN A 86 0.26 -8.13 -13.11
CA GLN A 86 -1.08 -7.52 -13.13
C GLN A 86 -1.06 -6.11 -13.70
N ARG A 87 -0.01 -5.33 -13.40
CA ARG A 87 0.16 -4.00 -13.97
C ARG A 87 0.36 -4.05 -15.48
N ILE A 88 1.21 -4.96 -15.97
CA ILE A 88 1.40 -5.15 -17.41
C ILE A 88 0.08 -5.55 -18.07
N GLN A 89 -0.66 -6.50 -17.51
CA GLN A 89 -1.96 -6.93 -18.03
C GLN A 89 -2.98 -5.79 -18.07
N ARG A 90 -3.04 -4.95 -17.03
CA ARG A 90 -3.90 -3.75 -17.03
C ARG A 90 -3.55 -2.78 -18.16
N VAL A 91 -2.26 -2.55 -18.39
CA VAL A 91 -1.79 -1.67 -19.47
C VAL A 91 -2.13 -2.25 -20.85
N LEU A 92 -1.93 -3.55 -21.06
CA LEU A 92 -2.30 -4.24 -22.30
C LEU A 92 -3.82 -4.17 -22.57
N ALA A 93 -4.61 -4.36 -21.53
CA ALA A 93 -6.07 -4.25 -21.61
C ALA A 93 -6.57 -2.79 -21.78
N GLY A 94 -5.69 -1.81 -21.85
CA GLY A 94 -6.05 -0.40 -21.92
C GLY A 94 -6.77 0.12 -20.68
N ARG A 95 -6.68 -0.60 -19.55
CA ARG A 95 -7.35 -0.20 -18.32
C ARG A 95 -6.61 0.94 -17.65
N ARG A 96 -7.37 1.91 -17.16
CA ARG A 96 -6.87 3.04 -16.40
C ARG A 96 -6.47 2.60 -14.98
N SER A 97 -5.53 3.34 -14.37
CA SER A 97 -5.20 3.15 -12.94
C SER A 97 -6.39 3.51 -12.05
N ALA A 98 -6.44 2.97 -10.83
CA ALA A 98 -7.48 3.29 -9.85
C ALA A 98 -7.60 4.80 -9.64
N ALA A 99 -6.47 5.50 -9.47
CA ALA A 99 -6.44 6.96 -9.31
C ALA A 99 -7.06 7.72 -10.49
N SER A 100 -6.90 7.23 -11.73
CA SER A 100 -7.44 7.89 -12.92
C SER A 100 -8.92 7.57 -13.19
N LEU A 101 -9.47 6.57 -12.53
CA LEU A 101 -10.90 6.23 -12.60
C LEU A 101 -11.74 7.10 -11.66
N LEU A 102 -11.13 7.61 -10.57
CA LEU A 102 -11.82 8.46 -9.61
C LEU A 102 -11.87 9.91 -10.15
N LYS A 103 -13.06 10.44 -10.27
CA LYS A 103 -13.28 11.84 -10.64
C LYS A 103 -13.72 12.61 -9.40
N ALA A 104 -12.97 13.66 -9.04
CA ALA A 104 -13.25 14.45 -7.84
C ALA A 104 -14.67 15.02 -7.80
N GLU A 105 -15.20 15.37 -9.00
CA GLU A 105 -16.55 15.91 -9.12
C GLU A 105 -17.67 14.91 -8.75
N GLU A 106 -17.35 13.63 -8.64
CA GLU A 106 -18.28 12.58 -8.22
C GLU A 106 -18.36 12.43 -6.68
N PHE A 107 -17.48 13.13 -5.94
CA PHE A 107 -17.36 13.03 -4.49
C PHE A 107 -17.42 14.42 -3.85
N ASP A 108 -18.54 14.71 -3.17
CA ASP A 108 -18.71 15.98 -2.45
C ASP A 108 -18.07 15.97 -1.05
N ASP A 109 -17.83 14.76 -0.50
CA ASP A 109 -17.32 14.52 0.86
C ASP A 109 -16.18 13.51 0.88
N SER A 110 -15.58 13.35 2.06
CA SER A 110 -14.62 12.26 2.32
C SER A 110 -15.25 10.87 2.10
N PHE A 111 -14.49 9.96 1.50
CA PHE A 111 -14.99 8.63 1.19
C PHE A 111 -14.00 7.51 1.53
N ILE A 112 -14.53 6.28 1.61
CA ILE A 112 -13.77 5.06 1.76
C ILE A 112 -13.71 4.37 0.39
N LEU A 113 -12.48 4.14 -0.10
CA LEU A 113 -12.25 3.44 -1.36
C LEU A 113 -12.35 1.94 -1.16
N ILE A 114 -13.17 1.28 -1.98
CA ILE A 114 -13.30 -0.19 -1.99
C ILE A 114 -12.76 -0.71 -3.32
N ALA A 115 -11.83 -1.65 -3.25
CA ALA A 115 -11.21 -2.25 -4.42
C ALA A 115 -11.02 -3.76 -4.24
N ASP A 116 -10.92 -4.49 -5.33
CA ASP A 116 -10.46 -5.88 -5.29
C ASP A 116 -9.02 -5.92 -4.77
N GLN A 117 -8.14 -5.18 -5.42
CA GLN A 117 -6.73 -5.05 -5.04
C GLN A 117 -6.18 -3.69 -5.49
N LEU A 118 -5.37 -3.08 -4.65
CA LEU A 118 -4.56 -1.91 -5.00
C LEU A 118 -3.09 -2.28 -4.85
N GLY A 119 -2.32 -2.07 -5.91
CA GLY A 119 -0.87 -2.20 -5.83
C GLY A 119 -0.24 -0.96 -5.18
N PRO A 120 1.03 -1.05 -4.75
CA PRO A 120 1.74 0.10 -4.19
C PRO A 120 1.80 1.30 -5.14
N ALA A 121 1.95 1.07 -6.45
CA ALA A 121 1.90 2.15 -7.44
C ALA A 121 0.51 2.82 -7.54
N ASP A 122 -0.58 2.07 -7.31
CA ASP A 122 -1.92 2.66 -7.23
C ASP A 122 -2.04 3.53 -5.97
N MET A 123 -1.48 3.08 -4.83
CA MET A 123 -1.44 3.85 -3.57
C MET A 123 -0.69 5.16 -3.72
N LEU A 124 0.48 5.15 -4.38
CA LEU A 124 1.26 6.36 -4.63
C LEU A 124 0.51 7.33 -5.53
N GLN A 125 -0.12 6.83 -6.60
CA GLN A 125 -0.94 7.68 -7.47
C GLN A 125 -2.17 8.27 -6.76
N LEU A 126 -2.77 7.53 -5.81
CA LEU A 126 -3.87 8.03 -4.98
C LEU A 126 -3.40 9.11 -4.00
N ARG A 127 -2.19 8.98 -3.46
CA ARG A 127 -1.58 9.98 -2.58
C ARG A 127 -1.40 11.33 -3.30
N GLU A 128 -1.03 11.33 -4.58
CA GLU A 128 -0.82 12.55 -5.38
C GLU A 128 -2.12 13.27 -5.75
N ARG A 129 -3.26 12.66 -5.44
CA ARG A 129 -4.58 13.20 -5.72
C ARG A 129 -5.08 14.05 -4.54
N ASP A 130 -4.56 15.29 -4.41
CA ASP A 130 -4.99 16.26 -3.38
C ASP A 130 -6.46 16.67 -3.51
N ASP A 131 -7.07 16.38 -4.67
CA ASP A 131 -8.48 16.63 -4.96
C ASP A 131 -9.42 15.53 -4.43
N LEU A 132 -8.88 14.46 -3.82
CA LEU A 132 -9.64 13.34 -3.25
C LEU A 132 -9.41 13.23 -1.75
N ASP A 133 -10.46 13.26 -0.96
CA ASP A 133 -10.40 13.01 0.49
C ASP A 133 -10.69 11.54 0.83
N ILE A 134 -9.68 10.68 0.64
CA ILE A 134 -9.76 9.24 0.94
C ILE A 134 -9.46 9.01 2.42
N VAL A 135 -10.49 8.75 3.21
CA VAL A 135 -10.38 8.55 4.67
C VAL A 135 -10.21 7.09 5.09
N GLY A 136 -10.25 6.15 4.14
CA GLY A 136 -10.02 4.73 4.39
C GLY A 136 -10.01 3.92 3.12
N ILE A 137 -9.44 2.71 3.19
CA ILE A 137 -9.36 1.77 2.07
C ILE A 137 -9.81 0.40 2.53
N ILE A 138 -10.57 -0.30 1.68
CA ILE A 138 -10.95 -1.70 1.86
C ILE A 138 -10.50 -2.47 0.61
N MET A 139 -9.76 -3.54 0.80
CA MET A 139 -9.35 -4.44 -0.28
C MET A 139 -9.90 -5.85 -0.05
N GLU A 140 -10.42 -6.49 -1.12
CA GLU A 140 -10.90 -7.87 -1.06
C GLU A 140 -9.76 -8.85 -0.91
N THR A 141 -8.63 -8.56 -1.55
CA THR A 141 -7.42 -9.39 -1.55
C THR A 141 -6.25 -8.69 -0.89
N GLY A 142 -5.21 -9.44 -0.58
CA GLY A 142 -3.99 -8.95 0.07
C GLY A 142 -3.83 -9.42 1.51
N SER A 143 -2.65 -9.20 2.05
CA SER A 143 -2.29 -9.47 3.45
C SER A 143 -1.92 -8.19 4.19
N VAL A 144 -1.93 -8.23 5.51
CA VAL A 144 -1.49 -7.10 6.35
C VAL A 144 0.02 -6.83 6.22
N THR A 145 0.78 -7.80 5.72
CA THR A 145 2.22 -7.71 5.45
C THR A 145 2.51 -7.34 3.99
N SER A 146 1.50 -7.17 3.15
CA SER A 146 1.71 -6.75 1.75
C SER A 146 2.27 -5.33 1.67
N HIS A 147 3.07 -5.05 0.66
CA HIS A 147 3.64 -3.72 0.43
C HIS A 147 2.56 -2.63 0.32
N SER A 148 1.41 -2.94 -0.26
CA SER A 148 0.28 -2.00 -0.33
C SER A 148 -0.29 -1.67 1.04
N ALA A 149 -0.40 -2.66 1.94
CA ALA A 149 -0.89 -2.44 3.29
C ALA A 149 0.13 -1.64 4.13
N ILE A 150 1.42 -1.95 3.99
CA ILE A 150 2.51 -1.22 4.65
C ILE A 150 2.52 0.24 4.18
N LEU A 151 2.44 0.47 2.87
CA LEU A 151 2.41 1.82 2.30
C LEU A 151 1.17 2.60 2.73
N ALA A 152 -0.01 1.98 2.75
CA ALA A 152 -1.22 2.62 3.27
C ALA A 152 -1.09 3.03 4.75
N ALA A 153 -0.45 2.17 5.55
CA ALA A 153 -0.17 2.46 6.97
C ALA A 153 0.82 3.63 7.12
N SER A 154 1.89 3.70 6.32
CA SER A 154 2.85 4.81 6.34
C SER A 154 2.21 6.13 5.89
N LEU A 155 1.27 6.08 4.96
CA LEU A 155 0.44 7.22 4.55
C LEU A 155 -0.61 7.61 5.61
N GLY A 156 -0.78 6.79 6.65
CA GLY A 156 -1.74 7.02 7.72
C GLY A 156 -3.20 6.80 7.31
N ILE A 157 -3.44 6.05 6.24
CA ILE A 157 -4.79 5.73 5.74
C ILE A 157 -5.26 4.43 6.40
N PRO A 158 -6.34 4.43 7.20
CA PRO A 158 -6.92 3.22 7.76
C PRO A 158 -7.29 2.23 6.64
N THR A 159 -6.71 1.03 6.66
CA THR A 159 -6.88 0.06 5.59
C THR A 159 -7.29 -1.31 6.13
N LEU A 160 -8.26 -1.92 5.50
CA LEU A 160 -8.68 -3.30 5.72
C LEU A 160 -8.34 -4.13 4.47
N VAL A 161 -7.76 -5.30 4.68
CA VAL A 161 -7.42 -6.26 3.62
C VAL A 161 -8.09 -7.60 3.84
N GLY A 162 -8.31 -8.38 2.79
CA GLY A 162 -8.94 -9.69 2.89
C GLY A 162 -10.44 -9.64 3.18
N VAL A 163 -11.11 -8.55 2.87
CA VAL A 163 -12.57 -8.40 3.09
C VAL A 163 -13.33 -9.01 1.92
N THR A 164 -13.61 -10.29 2.01
CA THR A 164 -14.24 -11.07 0.94
C THR A 164 -15.55 -10.47 0.45
N ASN A 165 -15.68 -10.32 -0.87
CA ASN A 165 -16.84 -9.76 -1.57
C ASN A 165 -17.23 -8.35 -1.09
N ALA A 166 -16.25 -7.51 -0.71
CA ALA A 166 -16.48 -6.16 -0.20
C ALA A 166 -17.19 -5.28 -1.24
N ILE A 167 -16.78 -5.36 -2.51
CA ILE A 167 -17.33 -4.55 -3.61
C ILE A 167 -18.84 -4.85 -3.77
N GLU A 168 -19.21 -6.13 -3.79
CA GLU A 168 -20.60 -6.54 -3.94
C GLU A 168 -21.45 -6.21 -2.70
N ARG A 169 -20.91 -6.50 -1.51
CA ARG A 169 -21.64 -6.40 -0.24
C ARG A 169 -21.80 -4.97 0.25
N LEU A 170 -20.78 -4.15 0.08
CA LEU A 170 -20.78 -2.78 0.58
C LEU A 170 -21.43 -1.81 -0.42
N GLY A 171 -21.16 -1.98 -1.72
CA GLY A 171 -21.73 -1.14 -2.78
C GLY A 171 -21.28 0.33 -2.70
N THR A 172 -21.49 1.07 -3.77
CA THR A 172 -21.17 2.50 -3.83
C THR A 172 -22.29 3.36 -3.21
N GLY A 173 -21.92 4.49 -2.60
CA GLY A 173 -22.85 5.47 -2.04
C GLY A 173 -23.48 5.08 -0.70
N ARG A 174 -22.97 4.02 -0.07
CA ARG A 174 -23.42 3.64 1.28
C ARG A 174 -22.55 4.26 2.34
N GLU A 175 -23.18 4.64 3.44
CA GLU A 175 -22.44 5.07 4.62
C GLU A 175 -21.92 3.85 5.37
N ILE A 176 -20.59 3.81 5.56
CA ILE A 176 -19.90 2.72 6.26
C ILE A 176 -18.94 3.28 7.30
N LEU A 177 -18.71 2.50 8.34
CA LEU A 177 -17.72 2.77 9.39
C LEU A 177 -16.69 1.64 9.36
N ILE A 178 -15.40 1.99 9.30
CA ILE A 178 -14.30 1.03 9.42
C ILE A 178 -13.51 1.27 10.70
N ASP A 179 -13.07 0.19 11.31
CA ASP A 179 -12.07 0.19 12.38
C ASP A 179 -10.93 -0.75 11.95
N ALA A 180 -9.84 -0.14 11.48
CA ALA A 180 -8.67 -0.88 11.00
C ALA A 180 -7.91 -1.58 12.13
N THR A 181 -8.05 -1.12 13.38
CA THR A 181 -7.44 -1.76 14.54
C THR A 181 -8.20 -3.02 14.95
N ALA A 182 -9.53 -2.94 14.96
CA ALA A 182 -10.40 -4.07 15.27
C ALA A 182 -10.67 -4.99 14.07
N GLY A 183 -10.28 -4.59 12.85
CA GLY A 183 -10.53 -5.35 11.63
C GLY A 183 -12.03 -5.44 11.27
N THR A 184 -12.82 -4.40 11.53
CA THR A 184 -14.28 -4.45 11.36
C THR A 184 -14.80 -3.41 10.38
N VAL A 185 -15.86 -3.80 9.66
CA VAL A 185 -16.66 -2.93 8.78
C VAL A 185 -18.11 -2.96 9.24
N LYS A 186 -18.72 -1.81 9.37
CA LYS A 186 -20.12 -1.67 9.71
C LYS A 186 -20.85 -0.87 8.63
N VAL A 187 -21.93 -1.43 8.10
CA VAL A 187 -22.78 -0.77 7.10
C VAL A 187 -23.94 -0.09 7.82
N ALA A 188 -24.30 1.10 7.38
CA ALA A 188 -25.37 1.94 7.96
C ALA A 188 -25.22 2.09 9.49
N PRO A 189 -24.09 2.65 9.99
CA PRO A 189 -23.86 2.79 11.43
C PRO A 189 -24.92 3.69 12.07
N SER A 190 -25.32 3.34 13.29
CA SER A 190 -26.28 4.14 14.06
C SER A 190 -25.69 5.52 14.46
N PRO A 191 -26.51 6.50 14.82
CA PRO A 191 -26.02 7.78 15.29
C PRO A 191 -25.09 7.68 16.48
N GLU A 192 -25.34 6.73 17.41
CA GLU A 192 -24.49 6.46 18.57
C GLU A 192 -23.12 5.91 18.14
N GLU A 193 -23.08 5.00 17.17
CA GLU A 193 -21.85 4.43 16.65
C GLU A 193 -21.00 5.47 15.91
N LYS A 194 -21.63 6.34 15.13
CA LYS A 194 -20.96 7.46 14.48
C LYS A 194 -20.36 8.41 15.51
N LYS A 195 -21.09 8.74 16.56
CA LYS A 195 -20.62 9.60 17.65
C LYS A 195 -19.45 8.96 18.40
N ALA A 196 -19.50 7.67 18.68
CA ALA A 196 -18.43 6.94 19.31
C ALA A 196 -17.16 6.92 18.44
N ALA A 197 -17.31 6.66 17.13
CA ALA A 197 -16.20 6.68 16.18
C ALA A 197 -15.55 8.08 16.07
N ALA A 198 -16.36 9.14 15.98
CA ALA A 198 -15.87 10.50 15.94
C ALA A 198 -15.09 10.87 17.22
N ALA A 199 -15.55 10.43 18.39
CA ALA A 199 -14.85 10.61 19.65
C ALA A 199 -13.51 9.85 19.68
N ALA A 200 -13.48 8.60 19.20
CA ALA A 200 -12.26 7.79 19.07
C ALA A 200 -11.25 8.44 18.12
N MET A 201 -11.67 8.90 16.95
CA MET A 201 -10.82 9.61 15.99
C MET A 201 -10.23 10.89 16.61
N LYS A 202 -11.01 11.65 17.35
CA LYS A 202 -10.54 12.86 18.05
C LYS A 202 -9.47 12.51 19.09
N SER A 203 -9.69 11.46 19.86
CA SER A 203 -8.71 10.95 20.86
C SER A 203 -7.41 10.53 20.19
N LEU A 204 -7.47 9.77 19.09
CA LEU A 204 -6.29 9.36 18.33
C LEU A 204 -5.50 10.56 17.77
N ARG A 205 -6.19 11.56 17.21
CA ARG A 205 -5.56 12.80 16.73
C ARG A 205 -4.88 13.57 17.87
N GLN A 206 -5.53 13.66 19.02
CA GLN A 206 -4.95 14.30 20.20
C GLN A 206 -3.71 13.56 20.70
N ARG A 207 -3.77 12.22 20.77
CA ARG A 207 -2.63 11.39 21.16
C ARG A 207 -1.46 11.56 20.18
N LYS A 208 -1.72 11.54 18.87
CA LYS A 208 -0.68 11.77 17.84
C LYS A 208 -0.01 13.13 18.02
N ARG A 209 -0.78 14.20 18.24
CA ARG A 209 -0.25 15.55 18.51
C ARG A 209 0.57 15.62 19.80
N LEU A 210 0.16 14.90 20.84
CA LEU A 210 0.90 14.84 22.10
C LEU A 210 2.26 14.13 21.88
N LEU A 211 2.25 12.97 21.20
CA LEU A 211 3.47 12.23 20.89
C LEU A 211 4.44 13.05 20.03
N GLN A 212 3.92 13.82 19.07
CA GLN A 212 4.76 14.72 18.26
C GLN A 212 5.48 15.79 19.10
N LYS A 213 4.84 16.30 20.17
CA LYS A 213 5.49 17.26 21.09
C LYS A 213 6.60 16.61 21.92
N LEU A 214 6.44 15.33 22.27
CA LEU A 214 7.45 14.59 23.04
C LEU A 214 8.68 14.21 22.20
N ARG A 215 8.60 14.31 20.90
CA ARG A 215 9.67 13.91 19.98
C ARG A 215 11.00 14.61 20.26
N ASP A 216 10.92 15.92 20.56
CA ASP A 216 12.10 16.77 20.75
C ASP A 216 12.51 16.87 22.24
N GLU A 217 11.81 16.16 23.14
CA GLU A 217 12.14 16.13 24.57
C GLU A 217 13.22 15.08 24.84
N MET A 218 14.15 15.40 25.75
CA MET A 218 15.14 14.40 26.19
C MET A 218 14.45 13.30 27.00
N PRO A 219 14.58 12.04 26.56
CA PRO A 219 14.01 10.94 27.33
C PRO A 219 14.77 10.73 28.61
N VAL A 220 14.08 10.96 29.75
CA VAL A 220 14.62 10.86 31.10
C VAL A 220 13.70 9.97 31.92
N THR A 221 14.29 9.05 32.68
CA THR A 221 13.55 8.20 33.63
C THR A 221 13.07 9.02 34.84
N THR A 222 12.15 8.49 35.62
CA THR A 222 11.60 9.17 36.80
C THR A 222 12.64 9.45 37.89
N ASP A 223 13.77 8.72 37.89
CA ASP A 223 14.92 8.92 38.77
C ASP A 223 16.01 9.80 38.17
N GLY A 224 15.75 10.43 37.00
CA GLY A 224 16.60 11.46 36.40
C GLY A 224 17.70 10.93 35.45
N HIS A 225 17.71 9.64 35.10
CA HIS A 225 18.66 9.12 34.13
C HIS A 225 18.23 9.38 32.69
N SER A 226 19.14 9.93 31.86
CA SER A 226 18.91 10.05 30.42
C SER A 226 18.99 8.71 29.73
N VAL A 227 17.99 8.42 28.89
CA VAL A 227 17.91 7.19 28.09
C VAL A 227 18.14 7.58 26.63
N ARG A 228 18.90 6.78 25.89
CA ARG A 228 19.02 6.94 24.43
C ARG A 228 17.98 6.07 23.75
N LEU A 229 17.20 6.67 22.86
CA LEU A 229 16.21 5.94 22.06
C LEU A 229 16.80 5.69 20.69
N TYR A 230 16.89 4.42 20.30
CA TYR A 230 17.38 4.00 19.00
C TYR A 230 16.21 3.45 18.19
N ALA A 231 16.17 3.76 16.89
CA ALA A 231 15.20 3.20 15.98
C ALA A 231 15.75 1.89 15.39
N ASN A 232 14.90 0.90 15.28
CA ASN A 232 15.18 -0.25 14.42
C ASN A 232 14.75 0.11 13.01
N ILE A 233 15.67 0.05 12.06
CA ILE A 233 15.42 0.27 10.64
C ILE A 233 15.78 -1.00 9.88
N ALA A 234 15.04 -1.28 8.82
CA ALA A 234 15.30 -2.43 7.96
C ALA A 234 16.20 -2.03 6.78
N LEU A 235 16.07 -0.80 6.31
CA LEU A 235 16.79 -0.26 5.15
C LEU A 235 17.43 1.09 5.47
N PRO A 236 18.53 1.48 4.79
CA PRO A 236 19.14 2.80 4.94
C PRO A 236 18.17 3.96 4.66
N GLU A 237 17.18 3.73 3.79
CA GLU A 237 16.14 4.67 3.38
C GLU A 237 15.20 5.05 4.53
N ASP A 238 15.10 4.22 5.58
CA ASP A 238 14.29 4.49 6.78
C ASP A 238 14.92 5.56 7.70
N MET A 239 16.19 5.93 7.44
CA MET A 239 16.94 6.91 8.24
C MET A 239 16.23 8.26 8.43
N PRO A 240 15.65 8.89 7.38
CA PRO A 240 14.93 10.16 7.53
C PRO A 240 13.77 10.04 8.51
N ASP A 241 13.02 8.96 8.47
CA ASP A 241 11.86 8.75 9.34
C ASP A 241 12.28 8.45 10.79
N ALA A 242 13.37 7.69 10.99
CA ALA A 242 13.97 7.51 12.31
C ALA A 242 14.40 8.86 12.92
N ARG A 243 14.99 9.75 12.12
CA ARG A 243 15.32 11.11 12.55
C ARG A 243 14.09 11.97 12.84
N LYS A 244 13.08 11.92 11.94
CA LYS A 244 11.78 12.60 12.15
C LYS A 244 11.08 12.13 13.43
N ALA A 245 11.26 10.86 13.82
CA ALA A 245 10.73 10.30 15.06
C ALA A 245 11.53 10.70 16.31
N GLY A 246 12.66 11.37 16.18
CA GLY A 246 13.50 11.82 17.30
C GLY A 246 14.46 10.74 17.83
N ALA A 247 14.78 9.71 17.02
CA ALA A 247 15.73 8.69 17.41
C ALA A 247 17.16 9.27 17.57
N ASN A 248 17.84 8.85 18.61
CA ASN A 248 19.23 9.25 18.89
C ASN A 248 20.26 8.45 18.06
N GLY A 249 19.82 7.41 17.38
CA GLY A 249 20.64 6.54 16.55
C GLY A 249 19.85 5.32 16.09
N ILE A 250 20.56 4.38 15.48
CA ILE A 250 20.02 3.13 14.97
C ILE A 250 20.42 2.00 15.92
N GLY A 251 19.45 1.18 16.31
CA GLY A 251 19.67 -0.09 17.01
C GLY A 251 20.08 -1.16 16.00
N LEU A 252 21.04 -1.99 16.36
CA LEU A 252 21.47 -3.16 15.60
C LEU A 252 20.75 -4.39 16.12
#